data_895a0340d3949bb4d58f9d8ba41a3e3d
#
_entry.id   895a0340d3949bb4d58f9d8ba41a3e3d
#
_cell.length_a   1.000
_cell.length_b   1.000
_cell.length_c   1.000
_cell.angle_alpha   90.00
_cell.angle_beta   90.00
_cell.angle_gamma   90.00
#
_symmetry.space_group_name_H-M   'P 1'
#
loop_
_entity.id
_entity.type
_entity.pdbx_description
1 polymer ?
#
loop_
_entity_poly.entity_id
_entity_poly.type
_entity_poly.pdbx_seq_one_letter_code
_entity_poly.pdbx_strand_id
1 'polypeptide(L)'
;MHIVLHEPEIPSNTGNIIRLCANTGFILHLIEPIGFKLEDKYLLRAGLDHHDLVQIKVHQTLNHCLNNIKAKNIFAFTSKADQYLYKVEFSEKPWLIFGKETKGLPVSFLSSLDESKKVKIPVQPKSRCLNLSNAVAIAAYEVIRQIKFK
;
A
#
# COMPACT_ATOMS: atom_id res chain seq x y z
N MET A 1 -5.97 10.12 -2.68
CA MET A 1 -5.89 8.67 -2.33
C MET A 1 -4.48 8.38 -1.86
N HIS A 2 -4.29 7.43 -0.96
CA HIS A 2 -3.01 7.24 -0.28
C HIS A 2 -2.60 5.77 -0.29
N ILE A 3 -1.32 5.50 -0.56
CA ILE A 3 -0.68 4.19 -0.41
C ILE A 3 0.33 4.30 0.72
N VAL A 4 0.28 3.39 1.68
CA VAL A 4 1.21 3.31 2.81
C VAL A 4 1.96 1.99 2.75
N LEU A 5 3.28 2.05 2.72
CA LEU A 5 4.17 0.88 2.80
C LEU A 5 4.81 0.86 4.18
N HIS A 6 4.48 -0.16 4.97
CA HIS A 6 5.04 -0.36 6.29
C HIS A 6 6.36 -1.10 6.21
N GLU A 7 7.46 -0.43 6.52
CA GLU A 7 8.82 -0.99 6.54
C GLU A 7 9.18 -1.76 5.25
N PRO A 8 9.08 -1.14 4.05
CA PRO A 8 9.38 -1.84 2.81
C PRO A 8 10.85 -2.28 2.75
N GLU A 9 11.09 -3.49 2.23
CA GLU A 9 12.40 -4.16 2.26
C GLU A 9 13.07 -4.22 0.88
N ILE A 10 12.30 -4.23 -0.21
CA ILE A 10 12.80 -4.47 -1.56
C ILE A 10 12.71 -3.19 -2.40
N PRO A 11 13.86 -2.57 -2.78
CA PRO A 11 13.88 -1.28 -3.47
C PRO A 11 13.17 -1.31 -4.84
N SER A 12 13.24 -2.41 -5.59
CA SER A 12 12.56 -2.53 -6.88
C SER A 12 11.03 -2.53 -6.75
N ASN A 13 10.46 -3.09 -5.67
CA ASN A 13 9.03 -3.02 -5.40
C ASN A 13 8.60 -1.58 -5.15
N THR A 14 9.33 -0.88 -4.29
CA THR A 14 9.03 0.53 -3.98
C THR A 14 9.18 1.41 -5.23
N GLY A 15 10.19 1.18 -6.07
CA GLY A 15 10.36 1.89 -7.33
C GLY A 15 9.18 1.70 -8.29
N ASN A 16 8.67 0.47 -8.44
CA ASN A 16 7.47 0.20 -9.23
C ASN A 16 6.22 0.90 -8.66
N ILE A 17 6.11 0.97 -7.34
CA ILE A 17 5.00 1.66 -6.67
C ILE A 17 5.10 3.17 -6.84
N ILE A 18 6.30 3.76 -6.82
CA ILE A 18 6.51 5.18 -7.14
C ILE A 18 5.97 5.49 -8.55
N ARG A 19 6.34 4.69 -9.55
CA ARG A 19 5.82 4.85 -10.92
C ARG A 19 4.30 4.69 -10.97
N LEU A 20 3.75 3.73 -10.25
CA LEU A 20 2.29 3.56 -10.14
C LEU A 20 1.63 4.82 -9.56
N CYS A 21 2.19 5.40 -8.48
CA CYS A 21 1.68 6.63 -7.86
C CYS A 21 1.74 7.82 -8.84
N ALA A 22 2.81 7.94 -9.63
CA ALA A 22 2.92 8.95 -10.68
C ALA A 22 1.76 8.84 -11.69
N ASN A 23 1.48 7.62 -12.15
CA ASN A 23 0.43 7.37 -13.14
C ASN A 23 -0.99 7.52 -12.59
N THR A 24 -1.19 7.33 -11.30
CA THR A 24 -2.53 7.26 -10.67
C THR A 24 -2.87 8.49 -9.83
N GLY A 25 -1.88 9.30 -9.48
CA GLY A 25 -2.05 10.46 -8.59
C GLY A 25 -2.22 10.07 -7.11
N PHE A 26 -1.83 8.86 -6.71
CA PHE A 26 -1.77 8.48 -5.29
C PHE A 26 -0.57 9.13 -4.61
N ILE A 27 -0.74 9.52 -3.35
CA ILE A 27 0.35 9.94 -2.47
C ILE A 27 0.96 8.70 -1.83
N LEU A 28 2.29 8.57 -1.88
CA LEU A 28 3.03 7.47 -1.29
C LEU A 28 3.54 7.84 0.10
N HIS A 29 3.28 6.99 1.07
CA HIS A 29 3.79 7.09 2.43
C HIS A 29 4.69 5.88 2.72
N LEU A 30 5.91 6.14 3.18
CA LEU A 30 6.88 5.12 3.57
C LEU A 30 7.06 5.19 5.08
N ILE A 31 6.92 4.05 5.76
CA ILE A 31 7.13 3.94 7.21
C ILE A 31 8.50 3.34 7.49
N GLU A 32 9.29 4.00 8.32
CA GLU A 32 10.60 3.51 8.75
C GLU A 32 10.48 2.34 9.76
N PRO A 33 11.51 1.46 9.83
CA PRO A 33 12.74 1.49 9.04
C PRO A 33 12.53 1.01 7.62
N ILE A 34 13.18 1.68 6.66
CA ILE A 34 13.20 1.28 5.25
C ILE A 34 14.41 0.38 5.03
N GLY A 35 14.23 -0.80 4.42
CA GLY A 35 15.28 -1.81 4.23
C GLY A 35 16.35 -1.45 3.18
N PHE A 36 16.32 -0.25 2.60
CA PHE A 36 17.24 0.23 1.57
C PHE A 36 17.42 1.75 1.68
N LYS A 37 18.39 2.29 0.94
CA LYS A 37 18.57 3.75 0.85
C LYS A 37 17.68 4.32 -0.24
N LEU A 38 17.08 5.48 -0.01
CA LEU A 38 16.22 6.15 -1.01
C LEU A 38 17.00 6.56 -2.28
N GLU A 39 18.33 6.68 -2.19
CA GLU A 39 19.24 6.92 -3.31
C GLU A 39 19.65 5.64 -4.04
N ASP A 40 19.07 4.47 -3.68
CA ASP A 40 19.38 3.20 -4.34
C ASP A 40 19.10 3.26 -5.84
N LYS A 41 20.08 2.82 -6.63
CA LYS A 41 20.02 2.87 -8.11
C LYS A 41 18.82 2.11 -8.71
N TYR A 42 18.32 1.08 -8.03
CA TYR A 42 17.12 0.35 -8.49
C TYR A 42 15.85 1.14 -8.23
N LEU A 43 15.78 1.82 -7.10
CA LEU A 43 14.71 2.76 -6.79
C LEU A 43 14.71 3.92 -7.81
N LEU A 44 15.87 4.51 -8.03
CA LEU A 44 16.05 5.60 -8.99
C LEU A 44 15.68 5.18 -10.41
N ARG A 45 16.14 4.04 -10.91
CA ARG A 45 15.81 3.53 -12.25
C ARG A 45 14.32 3.26 -12.46
N ALA A 46 13.65 2.79 -11.43
CA ALA A 46 12.20 2.52 -11.51
C ALA A 46 11.36 3.82 -11.45
N GLY A 47 11.88 4.88 -10.84
CA GLY A 47 11.15 6.12 -10.55
C GLY A 47 11.75 7.40 -11.13
N LEU A 48 12.96 7.38 -11.74
CA LEU A 48 13.73 8.59 -12.08
C LEU A 48 13.01 9.59 -12.98
N ASP A 49 12.21 9.12 -13.92
CA ASP A 49 11.47 9.99 -14.83
C ASP A 49 10.18 10.58 -14.21
N HIS A 50 9.88 10.24 -12.94
CA HIS A 50 8.59 10.53 -12.32
C HIS A 50 8.67 11.13 -10.90
N HIS A 51 9.88 11.39 -10.37
CA HIS A 51 10.04 11.93 -9.01
C HIS A 51 9.32 13.28 -8.82
N ASP A 52 9.26 14.10 -9.85
CA ASP A 52 8.60 15.42 -9.80
C ASP A 52 7.06 15.30 -9.79
N LEU A 53 6.51 14.13 -10.09
CA LEU A 53 5.07 13.88 -10.21
C LEU A 53 4.47 13.17 -9.00
N VAL A 54 5.28 12.65 -8.09
CA VAL A 54 4.82 11.85 -6.95
C VAL A 54 5.12 12.56 -5.63
N GLN A 55 4.11 12.73 -4.82
CA GLN A 55 4.32 13.13 -3.43
C GLN A 55 4.71 11.91 -2.59
N ILE A 56 5.97 11.86 -2.14
CA ILE A 56 6.48 10.84 -1.23
C ILE A 56 6.65 11.45 0.15
N LYS A 57 6.09 10.80 1.18
CA LYS A 57 6.21 11.21 2.58
C LYS A 57 6.80 10.07 3.39
N VAL A 58 7.86 10.36 4.16
CA VAL A 58 8.48 9.39 5.07
C VAL A 58 8.01 9.66 6.50
N HIS A 59 7.68 8.60 7.23
CA HIS A 59 7.18 8.67 8.61
C HIS A 59 7.95 7.71 9.50
N GLN A 60 8.24 8.11 10.72
CA GLN A 60 8.95 7.29 11.71
C GLN A 60 8.12 6.07 12.15
N THR A 61 6.80 6.22 12.25
CA THR A 61 5.91 5.13 12.69
C THR A 61 4.59 5.14 11.93
N LEU A 62 3.96 3.97 11.85
CA LEU A 62 2.63 3.83 11.25
C LEU A 62 1.57 4.66 12.01
N ASN A 63 1.64 4.68 13.33
CA ASN A 63 0.74 5.49 14.15
C ASN A 63 0.87 6.99 13.86
N HIS A 64 2.07 7.49 13.71
CA HIS A 64 2.30 8.90 13.33
C HIS A 64 1.74 9.20 11.92
N CYS A 65 1.93 8.29 10.98
CA CYS A 65 1.39 8.42 9.62
C CYS A 65 -0.15 8.47 9.60
N LEU A 66 -0.79 7.64 10.41
CA LEU A 66 -2.25 7.51 10.45
C LEU A 66 -2.94 8.44 11.47
N ASN A 67 -2.16 9.24 12.19
CA ASN A 67 -2.72 10.19 13.15
C ASN A 67 -3.74 11.11 12.47
N ASN A 68 -4.92 11.27 13.10
CA ASN A 68 -6.05 12.04 12.57
C ASN A 68 -6.73 11.50 11.30
N ILE A 69 -6.35 10.31 10.81
CA ILE A 69 -7.06 9.67 9.72
C ILE A 69 -8.30 8.95 10.26
N LYS A 70 -9.46 9.24 9.67
CA LYS A 70 -10.71 8.57 10.06
C LYS A 70 -10.63 7.07 9.79
N ALA A 71 -10.94 6.24 10.77
CA ALA A 71 -10.86 4.77 10.68
C ALA A 71 -11.61 4.21 9.44
N LYS A 72 -12.74 4.81 9.05
CA LYS A 72 -13.50 4.40 7.87
C LYS A 72 -12.72 4.46 6.55
N ASN A 73 -11.66 5.27 6.49
CA ASN A 73 -10.84 5.45 5.30
C ASN A 73 -9.61 4.53 5.27
N ILE A 74 -9.34 3.78 6.33
CA ILE A 74 -8.17 2.90 6.46
C ILE A 74 -8.54 1.49 6.00
N PHE A 75 -7.74 0.92 5.08
CA PHE A 75 -7.89 -0.45 4.58
C PHE A 75 -6.54 -1.14 4.62
N ALA A 76 -6.44 -2.20 5.44
CA ALA A 76 -5.21 -2.98 5.64
C ALA A 76 -5.20 -4.22 4.75
N PHE A 77 -4.20 -4.32 3.88
CA PHE A 77 -4.05 -5.46 2.98
C PHE A 77 -3.24 -6.58 3.66
N THR A 78 -3.87 -7.73 3.81
CA THR A 78 -3.28 -8.92 4.42
C THR A 78 -3.89 -10.20 3.83
N SER A 79 -3.08 -11.22 3.62
CA SER A 79 -3.56 -12.54 3.16
C SER A 79 -4.46 -13.26 4.18
N LYS A 80 -4.44 -12.81 5.44
CA LYS A 80 -5.21 -13.38 6.55
C LYS A 80 -6.61 -12.77 6.71
N ALA A 81 -6.98 -11.78 5.90
CA ALA A 81 -8.31 -11.17 5.94
C ALA A 81 -9.39 -12.16 5.47
N ASP A 82 -10.62 -11.98 5.95
CA ASP A 82 -11.77 -12.72 5.44
C ASP A 82 -12.39 -12.05 4.21
N GLN A 83 -12.34 -10.72 4.15
CA GLN A 83 -12.96 -9.94 3.09
C GLN A 83 -12.08 -9.84 1.84
N TYR A 84 -12.66 -10.19 0.71
CA TYR A 84 -12.01 -10.04 -0.60
C TYR A 84 -12.09 -8.61 -1.12
N LEU A 85 -11.02 -8.16 -1.79
CA LEU A 85 -10.89 -6.84 -2.42
C LEU A 85 -12.14 -6.42 -3.20
N TYR A 86 -12.69 -7.30 -4.02
CA TYR A 86 -13.81 -7.00 -4.92
C TYR A 86 -15.19 -6.91 -4.23
N LYS A 87 -15.22 -7.18 -2.91
CA LYS A 87 -16.42 -7.02 -2.07
C LYS A 87 -16.35 -5.77 -1.17
N VAL A 88 -15.24 -5.04 -1.23
CA VAL A 88 -15.02 -3.83 -0.43
C VAL A 88 -15.56 -2.61 -1.17
N GLU A 89 -16.31 -1.79 -0.47
CA GLU A 89 -16.64 -0.43 -0.93
C GLU A 89 -15.65 0.57 -0.36
N PHE A 90 -14.88 1.21 -1.24
CA PHE A 90 -13.88 2.18 -0.82
C PHE A 90 -14.51 3.57 -0.64
N SER A 91 -14.03 4.28 0.39
CA SER A 91 -14.33 5.70 0.57
C SER A 91 -13.67 6.56 -0.52
N GLU A 92 -14.10 7.81 -0.67
CA GLU A 92 -13.55 8.73 -1.69
C GLU A 92 -12.04 8.98 -1.58
N LYS A 93 -11.49 8.90 -0.37
CA LYS A 93 -10.05 9.13 -0.11
C LYS A 93 -9.49 7.99 0.74
N PRO A 94 -9.39 6.76 0.19
CA PRO A 94 -8.92 5.62 0.95
C PRO A 94 -7.42 5.70 1.21
N TRP A 95 -7.02 5.11 2.35
CA TRP A 95 -5.66 4.84 2.76
C TRP A 95 -5.43 3.34 2.67
N LEU A 96 -4.64 2.91 1.69
CA LEU A 96 -4.33 1.52 1.41
C LEU A 96 -3.03 1.16 2.09
N ILE A 97 -3.09 0.33 3.13
CA ILE A 97 -1.94 0.01 3.99
C ILE A 97 -1.42 -1.38 3.64
N PHE A 98 -0.15 -1.45 3.28
CA PHE A 98 0.54 -2.70 2.94
C PHE A 98 1.73 -2.92 3.88
N GLY A 99 1.94 -4.17 4.26
CA GLY A 99 3.06 -4.58 5.11
C GLY A 99 4.33 -4.86 4.31
N LYS A 100 5.43 -5.09 5.04
CA LYS A 100 6.70 -5.50 4.44
C LYS A 100 6.61 -6.87 3.79
N GLU A 101 7.47 -7.10 2.82
CA GLU A 101 7.43 -8.27 1.95
C GLU A 101 7.55 -9.60 2.71
N THR A 102 8.35 -9.64 3.79
CA THR A 102 8.60 -10.88 4.52
C THR A 102 7.56 -11.23 5.58
N LYS A 103 7.05 -10.23 6.33
CA LYS A 103 6.22 -10.44 7.52
C LYS A 103 4.81 -9.82 7.43
N GLY A 104 4.56 -9.01 6.41
CA GLY A 104 3.29 -8.27 6.29
C GLY A 104 3.15 -7.16 7.34
N LEU A 105 1.92 -6.84 7.69
CA LEU A 105 1.58 -5.83 8.69
C LEU A 105 1.70 -6.38 10.13
N PRO A 106 2.04 -5.52 11.11
CA PRO A 106 2.09 -5.91 12.51
C PRO A 106 0.76 -6.48 12.99
N VAL A 107 0.82 -7.56 13.77
CA VAL A 107 -0.38 -8.20 14.35
C VAL A 107 -1.15 -7.22 15.24
N SER A 108 -0.45 -6.42 16.03
CA SER A 108 -1.07 -5.39 16.88
C SER A 108 -1.87 -4.37 16.09
N PHE A 109 -1.37 -3.93 14.94
CA PHE A 109 -2.09 -3.03 14.04
C PHE A 109 -3.32 -3.71 13.44
N LEU A 110 -3.17 -4.93 12.93
CA LEU A 110 -4.31 -5.68 12.38
C LEU A 110 -5.39 -5.93 13.44
N SER A 111 -5.01 -6.24 14.67
CA SER A 111 -5.96 -6.47 15.78
C SER A 111 -6.70 -5.21 16.23
N SER A 112 -6.17 -4.02 15.93
CA SER A 112 -6.84 -2.75 16.24
C SER A 112 -7.89 -2.32 15.21
N LEU A 113 -7.97 -3.03 14.08
CA LEU A 113 -8.91 -2.71 13.00
C LEU A 113 -10.11 -3.66 13.02
N ASP A 114 -11.27 -3.11 12.64
CA ASP A 114 -12.45 -3.92 12.33
C ASP A 114 -12.16 -4.87 11.18
N GLU A 115 -12.79 -6.06 11.20
CA GLU A 115 -12.62 -7.06 10.12
C GLU A 115 -13.00 -6.51 8.74
N SER A 116 -13.99 -5.63 8.67
CA SER A 116 -14.41 -4.94 7.45
C SER A 116 -13.32 -4.03 6.82
N LYS A 117 -12.25 -3.76 7.57
CA LYS A 117 -11.10 -2.93 7.13
C LYS A 117 -9.88 -3.77 6.75
N LYS A 118 -9.94 -5.07 6.93
CA LYS A 118 -8.90 -6.02 6.51
C LYS A 118 -9.31 -6.61 5.16
N VAL A 119 -8.42 -6.53 4.20
CA VAL A 119 -8.71 -6.84 2.80
C VAL A 119 -7.68 -7.82 2.26
N LYS A 120 -8.14 -8.85 1.54
CA LYS A 120 -7.25 -9.75 0.79
C LYS A 120 -7.52 -9.70 -0.71
N ILE A 121 -6.46 -9.86 -1.48
CA ILE A 121 -6.54 -10.09 -2.91
C ILE A 121 -6.67 -11.60 -3.13
N PRO A 122 -7.62 -12.07 -3.96
CA PRO A 122 -7.77 -13.50 -4.20
C PRO A 122 -6.53 -14.05 -4.90
N VAL A 123 -6.05 -15.19 -4.40
CA VAL A 123 -4.96 -15.98 -4.98
C VAL A 123 -5.37 -17.46 -5.01
N GLN A 124 -4.71 -18.27 -5.84
CA GLN A 124 -4.97 -19.70 -5.88
C GLN A 124 -4.59 -20.36 -4.54
N PRO A 125 -5.35 -21.38 -4.08
CA PRO A 125 -4.99 -22.15 -2.90
C PRO A 125 -3.56 -22.69 -3.02
N LYS A 126 -2.79 -22.61 -1.93
CA LYS A 126 -1.38 -23.06 -1.84
C LYS A 126 -0.38 -22.23 -2.65
N SER A 127 -0.79 -21.16 -3.33
CA SER A 127 0.16 -20.24 -3.96
C SER A 127 0.86 -19.37 -2.92
N ARG A 128 2.03 -18.83 -3.30
CA ARG A 128 2.69 -17.78 -2.51
C ARG A 128 1.90 -16.47 -2.61
N CYS A 129 2.10 -15.59 -1.64
CA CYS A 129 1.57 -14.23 -1.72
C CYS A 129 2.05 -13.52 -3.00
N LEU A 130 1.21 -12.61 -3.49
CA LEU A 130 1.60 -11.74 -4.61
C LEU A 130 2.83 -10.90 -4.24
N ASN A 131 3.64 -10.58 -5.24
CA ASN A 131 4.64 -9.53 -5.12
C ASN A 131 3.98 -8.23 -4.65
N LEU A 132 4.65 -7.49 -3.75
CA LEU A 132 4.09 -6.28 -3.13
C LEU A 132 3.64 -5.26 -4.18
N SER A 133 4.46 -4.97 -5.18
CA SER A 133 4.09 -3.96 -6.19
C SER A 133 2.89 -4.38 -7.03
N ASN A 134 2.74 -5.68 -7.31
CA ASN A 134 1.56 -6.22 -7.99
C ASN A 134 0.31 -6.09 -7.12
N ALA A 135 0.40 -6.43 -5.83
CA ALA A 135 -0.71 -6.29 -4.90
C ALA A 135 -1.18 -4.83 -4.78
N VAL A 136 -0.23 -3.91 -4.67
CA VAL A 136 -0.52 -2.46 -4.62
C VAL A 136 -1.19 -2.00 -5.91
N ALA A 137 -0.71 -2.43 -7.07
CA ALA A 137 -1.28 -2.06 -8.37
C ALA A 137 -2.73 -2.55 -8.52
N ILE A 138 -3.00 -3.82 -8.19
CA ILE A 138 -4.34 -4.39 -8.23
C ILE A 138 -5.30 -3.60 -7.33
N ALA A 139 -4.90 -3.32 -6.10
CA ALA A 139 -5.72 -2.56 -5.14
C ALA A 139 -5.97 -1.12 -5.61
N ALA A 140 -4.93 -0.44 -6.09
CA ALA A 140 -5.02 0.94 -6.56
C ALA A 140 -5.99 1.07 -7.74
N TYR A 141 -5.92 0.17 -8.72
CA TYR A 141 -6.80 0.20 -9.88
C TYR A 141 -8.24 -0.22 -9.55
N GLU A 142 -8.47 -1.09 -8.59
CA GLU A 142 -9.82 -1.37 -8.10
C GLU A 142 -10.43 -0.14 -7.41
N VAL A 143 -9.67 0.59 -6.62
CA VAL A 143 -10.12 1.88 -6.05
C VAL A 143 -10.46 2.88 -7.15
N ILE A 144 -9.60 3.02 -8.17
CA ILE A 144 -9.85 3.91 -9.32
C ILE A 144 -11.13 3.50 -10.04
N ARG A 145 -11.32 2.21 -10.29
CA ARG A 145 -12.54 1.69 -10.93
C ARG A 145 -13.79 2.10 -10.15
N GLN A 146 -13.77 1.92 -8.84
CA GLN A 146 -14.93 2.24 -8.00
C GLN A 146 -15.22 3.74 -7.92
N ILE A 147 -14.20 4.60 -7.92
CA ILE A 147 -14.38 6.04 -7.72
C ILE A 147 -14.62 6.77 -9.05
N LYS A 148 -13.96 6.36 -10.13
CA LYS A 148 -14.00 7.08 -11.41
C LYS A 148 -14.86 6.44 -12.49
N PHE A 149 -15.17 5.14 -12.36
CA PHE A 149 -15.85 4.35 -13.39
C PHE A 149 -17.02 3.55 -12.81
N LYS A 150 -17.81 4.19 -11.94
CA LYS A 150 -19.07 3.61 -11.44
C LYS A 150 -20.11 3.52 -12.54
#